data_8e577aa8f06642079bb81b46129e299d
#
_entry.id   8e577aa8f06642079bb81b46129e299d
#
_cell.length_a   1.000
_cell.length_b   1.000
_cell.length_c   1.000
_cell.angle_alpha   90.00
_cell.angle_beta   90.00
_cell.angle_gamma   90.00
#
_symmetry.space_group_name_H-M   'P 1'
#
loop_
_entity.id
_entity.type
_entity.pdbx_description
1 polymer ?
#
loop_
_entity_poly.entity_id
_entity_poly.type
_entity_poly.pdbx_seq_one_letter_code
_entity_poly.pdbx_strand_id
1 'polypeptide(L)'
;MGKSLVIVESPAKAKTINRYLGDGFVVKSSVGHIRDLPTGSSREPSDPKERARQAAITRKMSPEDKAAYREQKAKLQLVKSMGIDPENNWTAKYTVLPGKEKVVKELKKAAKDSPEIFLATDMDREGEAIAWHLSELLGGDSQRYKRVVFNEITKNSIKQAFENPGEVNLNRVEAQQARRFLDRVVGFMVSPLLWEKVGRGLSAGRVQSVAVKMIVEREREIRAFIPEEYWTLEADLDCSNGRMDSNS
;
A
#
# COMPACT_ATOMS: atom_id res chain seq x y z
N MET A 1 -21.44 2.71 -30.03
CA MET A 1 -20.07 2.49 -29.49
C MET A 1 -20.16 2.32 -27.98
N GLY A 2 -19.42 1.36 -27.39
CA GLY A 2 -19.36 1.18 -25.94
C GLY A 2 -18.72 2.40 -25.26
N LYS A 3 -19.12 2.70 -24.01
CA LYS A 3 -18.50 3.75 -23.20
C LYS A 3 -17.15 3.29 -22.68
N SER A 4 -16.16 4.18 -22.64
CA SER A 4 -14.87 3.89 -22.00
C SER A 4 -14.97 3.89 -20.48
N LEU A 5 -14.29 2.95 -19.81
CA LEU A 5 -14.28 2.84 -18.35
C LEU A 5 -13.14 3.69 -17.78
N VAL A 6 -13.43 4.51 -16.79
CA VAL A 6 -12.44 5.25 -16.01
C VAL A 6 -12.45 4.72 -14.57
N ILE A 7 -11.30 4.30 -14.07
CA ILE A 7 -11.18 3.81 -12.71
C ILE A 7 -10.30 4.76 -11.90
N VAL A 8 -10.86 5.29 -10.82
CA VAL A 8 -10.18 6.16 -9.85
C VAL A 8 -10.12 5.46 -8.48
N GLU A 9 -9.32 5.96 -7.57
CA GLU A 9 -9.15 5.31 -6.27
C GLU A 9 -10.24 5.66 -5.24
N SER A 10 -10.91 6.83 -5.36
CA SER A 10 -11.93 7.23 -4.38
C SER A 10 -13.28 7.56 -5.00
N PRO A 11 -14.40 7.28 -4.28
CA PRO A 11 -15.75 7.63 -4.75
C PRO A 11 -15.95 9.14 -4.95
N ALA A 12 -15.30 9.96 -4.14
CA ALA A 12 -15.37 11.42 -4.25
C ALA A 12 -14.76 11.90 -5.58
N LYS A 13 -13.56 11.39 -5.92
CA LYS A 13 -12.93 11.66 -7.23
C LYS A 13 -13.80 11.17 -8.38
N ALA A 14 -14.40 9.97 -8.26
CA ALA A 14 -15.28 9.43 -9.29
C ALA A 14 -16.45 10.36 -9.59
N LYS A 15 -17.13 10.89 -8.57
CA LYS A 15 -18.25 11.81 -8.73
C LYS A 15 -17.86 13.12 -9.45
N THR A 16 -16.71 13.68 -9.11
CA THR A 16 -16.21 14.93 -9.68
C THR A 16 -15.76 14.74 -11.13
N ILE A 17 -14.97 13.70 -11.39
CA ILE A 17 -14.42 13.41 -12.73
C ILE A 17 -15.53 13.04 -13.70
N ASN A 18 -16.53 12.25 -13.26
CA ASN A 18 -17.67 11.91 -14.11
C ASN A 18 -18.43 13.13 -14.62
N ARG A 19 -18.50 14.20 -13.80
CA ARG A 19 -19.13 15.48 -14.20
C ARG A 19 -18.35 16.20 -15.31
N TYR A 20 -17.01 16.01 -15.36
CA TYR A 20 -16.15 16.72 -16.30
C TYR A 20 -15.93 15.99 -17.63
N LEU A 21 -16.03 14.67 -17.65
CA LEU A 21 -15.74 13.84 -18.83
C LEU A 21 -16.95 13.67 -19.79
N GLY A 22 -18.19 13.81 -19.27
CA GLY A 22 -19.40 13.67 -20.09
C GLY A 22 -19.79 12.22 -20.41
N ASP A 23 -20.71 12.04 -21.39
CA ASP A 23 -21.46 10.79 -21.61
C ASP A 23 -20.67 9.65 -22.26
N GLY A 24 -19.48 9.91 -22.80
CA GLY A 24 -18.62 8.90 -23.43
C GLY A 24 -17.92 7.96 -22.43
N PHE A 25 -17.98 8.30 -21.15
CA PHE A 25 -17.25 7.62 -20.10
C PHE A 25 -18.15 7.08 -19.00
N VAL A 26 -17.72 5.97 -18.39
CA VAL A 26 -18.28 5.43 -17.14
C VAL A 26 -17.21 5.51 -16.07
N VAL A 27 -17.38 6.36 -15.08
CA VAL A 27 -16.40 6.52 -14.00
C VAL A 27 -16.79 5.66 -12.81
N LYS A 28 -15.86 4.82 -12.36
CA LYS A 28 -15.98 3.93 -11.20
C LYS A 28 -14.81 4.15 -10.23
N SER A 29 -15.00 3.76 -8.97
CA SER A 29 -13.94 3.80 -7.97
C SER A 29 -13.53 2.40 -7.56
N SER A 30 -12.22 2.17 -7.38
CA SER A 30 -11.67 0.98 -6.73
C SER A 30 -11.81 1.01 -5.20
N VAL A 31 -12.11 2.19 -4.64
CA VAL A 31 -12.15 2.42 -3.18
C VAL A 31 -10.79 2.08 -2.55
N GLY A 32 -9.71 2.60 -3.12
CA GLY A 32 -8.33 2.30 -2.73
C GLY A 32 -7.81 0.98 -3.32
N HIS A 33 -6.91 0.33 -2.60
CA HIS A 33 -6.36 -0.97 -3.01
C HIS A 33 -7.45 -2.04 -3.08
N ILE A 34 -7.36 -2.89 -4.10
CA ILE A 34 -8.30 -4.00 -4.33
C ILE A 34 -7.71 -5.37 -4.01
N ARG A 35 -6.39 -5.51 -4.06
CA ARG A 35 -5.65 -6.72 -3.68
C ARG A 35 -4.36 -6.36 -2.97
N ASP A 36 -3.90 -7.25 -2.12
CA ASP A 36 -2.64 -7.14 -1.39
C ASP A 36 -2.09 -8.54 -1.09
N LEU A 37 -0.92 -8.60 -0.48
CA LEU A 37 -0.38 -9.83 0.09
C LEU A 37 -1.35 -10.41 1.12
N PRO A 38 -1.44 -11.75 1.27
CA PRO A 38 -2.39 -12.37 2.19
C PRO A 38 -2.20 -11.87 3.61
N THR A 39 -3.30 -11.69 4.33
CA THR A 39 -3.27 -11.42 5.76
C THR A 39 -2.90 -12.71 6.50
N GLY A 40 -1.89 -12.68 7.38
CA GLY A 40 -1.32 -13.87 8.05
C GLY A 40 -2.32 -14.71 8.91
N SER A 41 -3.57 -14.24 9.01
CA SER A 41 -4.64 -14.92 9.74
C SER A 41 -5.44 -15.93 8.88
N SER A 42 -5.26 -15.96 7.58
CA SER A 42 -5.95 -16.93 6.72
C SER A 42 -5.30 -18.32 6.81
N ARG A 43 -5.50 -19.00 7.94
CA ARG A 43 -5.32 -20.44 8.00
C ARG A 43 -6.44 -21.07 7.16
N GLU A 44 -6.11 -21.46 5.95
CA GLU A 44 -6.98 -22.40 5.24
C GLU A 44 -7.21 -23.61 6.14
N PRO A 45 -8.45 -24.04 6.36
CA PRO A 45 -8.72 -25.24 7.12
C PRO A 45 -7.98 -26.40 6.41
N SER A 46 -6.95 -26.93 7.06
CA SER A 46 -6.22 -28.08 6.52
C SER A 46 -7.15 -29.31 6.57
N ASP A 47 -7.24 -30.06 5.46
CA ASP A 47 -8.02 -31.27 5.37
C ASP A 47 -7.64 -32.22 6.53
N PRO A 48 -8.60 -32.68 7.34
CA PRO A 48 -8.35 -33.64 8.42
C PRO A 48 -7.64 -34.91 7.97
N LYS A 49 -7.93 -35.40 6.75
CA LYS A 49 -7.30 -36.58 6.16
C LYS A 49 -5.81 -36.33 5.87
N GLU A 50 -5.48 -35.16 5.35
CA GLU A 50 -4.11 -34.76 5.05
C GLU A 50 -3.29 -34.56 6.34
N ARG A 51 -3.91 -33.98 7.37
CA ARG A 51 -3.30 -33.90 8.73
C ARG A 51 -2.98 -35.29 9.31
N ALA A 52 -3.92 -36.21 9.22
CA ALA A 52 -3.73 -37.58 9.69
C ALA A 52 -2.59 -38.30 8.94
N ARG A 53 -2.53 -38.16 7.60
CA ARG A 53 -1.47 -38.70 6.75
C ARG A 53 -0.11 -38.15 7.11
N GLN A 54 0.00 -36.84 7.27
CA GLN A 54 1.24 -36.17 7.66
C GLN A 54 1.69 -36.57 9.07
N ALA A 55 0.75 -36.72 10.02
CA ALA A 55 1.05 -37.19 11.36
C ALA A 55 1.59 -38.65 11.36
N ALA A 56 1.02 -39.54 10.52
CA ALA A 56 1.49 -40.91 10.38
C ALA A 56 2.90 -40.97 9.77
N ILE A 57 3.20 -40.13 8.76
CA ILE A 57 4.54 -40.02 8.18
C ILE A 57 5.53 -39.51 9.22
N THR A 58 5.21 -38.47 9.95
CA THR A 58 6.09 -37.85 10.96
C THR A 58 6.38 -38.81 12.13
N ARG A 59 5.44 -39.69 12.48
CA ARG A 59 5.67 -40.71 13.56
C ARG A 59 6.77 -41.70 13.20
N LYS A 60 6.96 -42.03 11.92
CA LYS A 60 7.92 -43.01 11.43
C LYS A 60 9.32 -42.45 11.17
N MET A 61 9.49 -41.12 11.23
CA MET A 61 10.78 -40.45 10.98
C MET A 61 11.73 -40.58 12.17
N SER A 62 13.05 -40.59 11.91
CA SER A 62 14.08 -40.46 12.94
C SER A 62 13.98 -39.11 13.68
N PRO A 63 14.58 -38.94 14.87
CA PRO A 63 14.62 -37.63 15.55
C PRO A 63 15.23 -36.52 14.71
N GLU A 64 16.28 -36.82 13.95
CA GLU A 64 16.95 -35.86 13.05
C GLU A 64 16.08 -35.47 11.87
N ASP A 65 15.46 -36.45 11.18
CA ASP A 65 14.52 -36.19 10.09
C ASP A 65 13.30 -35.42 10.56
N LYS A 66 12.82 -35.66 11.79
CA LYS A 66 11.72 -34.86 12.38
C LYS A 66 12.12 -33.42 12.60
N ALA A 67 13.35 -33.13 13.01
CA ALA A 67 13.85 -31.78 13.19
C ALA A 67 13.90 -31.04 11.83
N ALA A 68 14.54 -31.66 10.83
CA ALA A 68 14.61 -31.10 9.46
C ALA A 68 13.23 -30.89 8.84
N TYR A 69 12.31 -31.85 8.99
CA TYR A 69 10.94 -31.72 8.51
C TYR A 69 10.17 -30.56 9.17
N ARG A 70 10.35 -30.38 10.50
CA ARG A 70 9.73 -29.27 11.23
C ARG A 70 10.26 -27.92 10.76
N GLU A 71 11.55 -27.81 10.55
CA GLU A 71 12.19 -26.61 10.05
C GLU A 71 11.70 -26.26 8.64
N GLN A 72 11.71 -27.21 7.72
CA GLN A 72 11.19 -27.05 6.37
C GLN A 72 9.71 -26.64 6.37
N LYS A 73 8.90 -27.29 7.21
CA LYS A 73 7.49 -26.95 7.35
C LYS A 73 7.27 -25.55 7.93
N ALA A 74 8.07 -25.14 8.91
CA ALA A 74 8.02 -23.79 9.47
C ALA A 74 8.38 -22.74 8.41
N LYS A 75 9.42 -23.00 7.60
CA LYS A 75 9.83 -22.14 6.48
C LYS A 75 8.72 -22.00 5.43
N LEU A 76 8.15 -23.11 4.98
CA LEU A 76 7.02 -23.10 4.03
C LEU A 76 5.80 -22.36 4.61
N GLN A 77 5.50 -22.55 5.89
CA GLN A 77 4.42 -21.84 6.54
C GLN A 77 4.70 -20.34 6.65
N LEU A 78 5.94 -19.94 6.88
CA LEU A 78 6.36 -18.55 6.92
C LEU A 78 6.16 -17.90 5.55
N VAL A 79 6.67 -18.52 4.48
CA VAL A 79 6.50 -18.06 3.08
C VAL A 79 5.01 -17.94 2.74
N LYS A 80 4.19 -18.95 3.07
CA LYS A 80 2.75 -18.93 2.84
C LYS A 80 2.06 -17.78 3.60
N SER A 81 2.47 -17.52 4.82
CA SER A 81 1.91 -16.45 5.66
C SER A 81 2.35 -15.07 5.22
N MET A 82 3.59 -14.91 4.79
CA MET A 82 4.09 -13.67 4.21
C MET A 82 3.45 -13.39 2.83
N GLY A 83 3.14 -14.44 2.08
CA GLY A 83 2.71 -14.34 0.68
C GLY A 83 3.83 -13.93 -0.26
N ILE A 84 5.09 -14.06 0.16
CA ILE A 84 6.30 -13.74 -0.59
C ILE A 84 7.28 -14.87 -0.40
N ASP A 85 7.90 -15.30 -1.49
CA ASP A 85 8.98 -16.29 -1.46
C ASP A 85 10.32 -15.64 -1.83
N PRO A 86 11.15 -15.26 -0.85
CA PRO A 86 12.44 -14.62 -1.11
C PRO A 86 13.45 -15.52 -1.83
N GLU A 87 13.31 -16.84 -1.70
CA GLU A 87 14.23 -17.81 -2.32
C GLU A 87 13.85 -18.10 -3.77
N ASN A 88 12.60 -17.84 -4.15
CA ASN A 88 12.10 -18.00 -5.51
C ASN A 88 11.84 -16.63 -6.16
N ASN A 89 12.91 -15.87 -6.34
CA ASN A 89 12.91 -14.56 -7.01
C ASN A 89 11.84 -13.59 -6.49
N TRP A 90 11.62 -13.56 -5.18
CA TRP A 90 10.64 -12.69 -4.53
C TRP A 90 9.21 -12.83 -5.08
N THR A 91 8.86 -14.01 -5.56
CA THR A 91 7.53 -14.29 -6.09
C THR A 91 6.46 -13.97 -5.05
N ALA A 92 5.49 -13.14 -5.42
CA ALA A 92 4.44 -12.68 -4.53
C ALA A 92 3.07 -13.23 -4.92
N LYS A 93 2.32 -13.68 -3.91
CA LYS A 93 0.93 -14.13 -4.08
C LYS A 93 -0.02 -13.04 -3.61
N TYR A 94 -0.68 -12.37 -4.55
CA TYR A 94 -1.68 -11.38 -4.24
C TYR A 94 -3.08 -11.98 -4.13
N THR A 95 -3.85 -11.50 -3.16
CA THR A 95 -5.25 -11.89 -2.93
C THR A 95 -6.14 -10.65 -2.91
N VAL A 96 -7.40 -10.80 -3.33
CA VAL A 96 -8.39 -9.74 -3.21
C VAL A 96 -8.61 -9.44 -1.74
N LEU A 97 -8.60 -8.17 -1.38
CA LEU A 97 -8.81 -7.75 0.01
C LEU A 97 -10.24 -8.07 0.47
N PRO A 98 -10.42 -8.52 1.73
CA PRO A 98 -11.75 -8.76 2.30
C PRO A 98 -12.65 -7.52 2.16
N GLY A 99 -13.88 -7.75 1.72
CA GLY A 99 -14.86 -6.67 1.49
C GLY A 99 -14.74 -5.96 0.14
N LYS A 100 -13.75 -6.32 -0.69
CA LYS A 100 -13.59 -5.75 -2.04
C LYS A 100 -14.21 -6.59 -3.15
N GLU A 101 -14.76 -7.74 -2.85
CA GLU A 101 -15.32 -8.70 -3.81
C GLU A 101 -16.43 -8.08 -4.67
N LYS A 102 -17.30 -7.26 -4.05
CA LYS A 102 -18.38 -6.54 -4.77
C LYS A 102 -17.80 -5.50 -5.73
N VAL A 103 -16.85 -4.70 -5.28
CA VAL A 103 -16.18 -3.69 -6.12
C VAL A 103 -15.50 -4.36 -7.31
N VAL A 104 -14.74 -5.42 -7.06
CA VAL A 104 -14.07 -6.19 -8.11
C VAL A 104 -15.06 -6.75 -9.12
N LYS A 105 -16.20 -7.32 -8.67
CA LYS A 105 -17.25 -7.84 -9.56
C LYS A 105 -17.88 -6.73 -10.42
N GLU A 106 -18.13 -5.57 -9.85
CA GLU A 106 -18.65 -4.41 -10.58
C GLU A 106 -17.64 -3.88 -11.60
N LEU A 107 -16.37 -3.78 -11.23
CA LEU A 107 -15.31 -3.33 -12.14
C LEU A 107 -15.11 -4.33 -13.29
N LYS A 108 -15.10 -5.63 -13.01
CA LYS A 108 -15.01 -6.67 -14.05
C LYS A 108 -16.19 -6.62 -15.02
N LYS A 109 -17.40 -6.38 -14.52
CA LYS A 109 -18.58 -6.21 -15.38
C LYS A 109 -18.42 -4.97 -16.28
N ALA A 110 -18.07 -3.82 -15.71
CA ALA A 110 -17.88 -2.59 -16.48
C ALA A 110 -16.73 -2.71 -17.50
N ALA A 111 -15.62 -3.35 -17.13
CA ALA A 111 -14.46 -3.56 -18.01
C ALA A 111 -14.79 -4.47 -19.20
N LYS A 112 -15.70 -5.44 -19.04
CA LYS A 112 -16.09 -6.34 -20.13
C LYS A 112 -16.77 -5.60 -21.28
N ASP A 113 -17.57 -4.59 -20.95
CA ASP A 113 -18.40 -3.86 -21.91
C ASP A 113 -17.69 -2.61 -22.46
N SER A 114 -16.46 -2.32 -21.99
CA SER A 114 -15.72 -1.09 -22.36
C SER A 114 -14.59 -1.39 -23.34
N PRO A 115 -14.47 -0.64 -24.44
CA PRO A 115 -13.35 -0.80 -25.39
C PRO A 115 -12.02 -0.37 -24.80
N GLU A 116 -11.98 0.68 -23.98
CA GLU A 116 -10.82 1.23 -23.33
C GLU A 116 -11.04 1.39 -21.83
N ILE A 117 -9.95 1.24 -21.06
CA ILE A 117 -9.96 1.33 -19.61
C ILE A 117 -8.89 2.34 -19.18
N PHE A 118 -9.32 3.46 -18.66
CA PHE A 118 -8.44 4.52 -18.15
C PHE A 118 -8.20 4.33 -16.66
N LEU A 119 -6.94 4.17 -16.28
CA LEU A 119 -6.48 4.04 -14.90
C LEU A 119 -6.06 5.42 -14.41
N ALA A 120 -6.97 6.10 -13.72
CA ALA A 120 -6.84 7.50 -13.30
C ALA A 120 -6.63 7.61 -11.77
N THR A 121 -5.64 6.88 -11.28
CA THR A 121 -5.19 6.88 -9.89
C THR A 121 -4.10 7.94 -9.66
N ASP A 122 -3.78 8.27 -8.41
CA ASP A 122 -2.83 9.34 -8.07
C ASP A 122 -1.44 9.15 -8.70
N MET A 123 -0.67 10.24 -8.79
CA MET A 123 0.63 10.27 -9.46
C MET A 123 1.78 9.70 -8.59
N ASP A 124 1.48 9.13 -7.47
CA ASP A 124 2.47 8.52 -6.57
C ASP A 124 2.68 7.02 -6.83
N ARG A 125 3.58 6.39 -6.08
CA ARG A 125 3.88 4.96 -6.19
C ARG A 125 2.69 4.08 -5.79
N GLU A 126 1.87 4.54 -4.84
CA GLU A 126 0.69 3.80 -4.39
C GLU A 126 -0.39 3.79 -5.49
N GLY A 127 -0.64 4.95 -6.11
CA GLY A 127 -1.56 5.06 -7.25
C GLY A 127 -1.10 4.23 -8.45
N GLU A 128 0.21 4.18 -8.71
CA GLU A 128 0.77 3.35 -9.78
C GLU A 128 0.60 1.84 -9.50
N ALA A 129 0.82 1.42 -8.26
CA ALA A 129 0.57 0.05 -7.83
C ALA A 129 -0.93 -0.32 -7.91
N ILE A 130 -1.84 0.60 -7.54
CA ILE A 130 -3.29 0.39 -7.68
C ILE A 130 -3.65 0.20 -9.17
N ALA A 131 -3.10 1.05 -10.05
CA ALA A 131 -3.32 0.95 -11.50
C ALA A 131 -2.86 -0.41 -12.05
N TRP A 132 -1.65 -0.83 -11.69
CA TRP A 132 -1.12 -2.15 -12.07
C TRP A 132 -1.96 -3.30 -11.51
N HIS A 133 -2.34 -3.25 -10.24
CA HIS A 133 -3.19 -4.27 -9.63
C HIS A 133 -4.57 -4.37 -10.30
N LEU A 134 -5.10 -3.24 -10.77
CA LEU A 134 -6.36 -3.21 -11.53
C LEU A 134 -6.20 -3.87 -12.89
N SER A 135 -5.16 -3.54 -13.67
CA SER A 135 -4.93 -4.14 -14.99
C SER A 135 -4.76 -5.66 -14.89
N GLU A 136 -3.95 -6.14 -13.94
CA GLU A 136 -3.75 -7.56 -13.67
C GLU A 136 -5.04 -8.30 -13.27
N LEU A 137 -5.86 -7.67 -12.43
CA LEU A 137 -7.09 -8.30 -11.91
C LEU A 137 -8.21 -8.34 -12.94
N LEU A 138 -8.34 -7.30 -13.75
CA LEU A 138 -9.35 -7.19 -14.80
C LEU A 138 -8.96 -8.01 -16.03
N GLY A 139 -7.65 -8.17 -16.30
CA GLY A 139 -7.11 -8.98 -17.38
C GLY A 139 -7.53 -8.51 -18.79
N GLY A 140 -7.31 -9.35 -19.78
CA GLY A 140 -7.59 -9.05 -21.17
C GLY A 140 -6.39 -8.42 -21.90
N ASP A 141 -6.64 -7.77 -23.03
CA ASP A 141 -5.61 -7.13 -23.82
C ASP A 141 -5.01 -5.94 -23.08
N SER A 142 -3.68 -5.92 -22.93
CA SER A 142 -2.93 -4.85 -22.26
C SER A 142 -3.07 -3.50 -22.98
N GLN A 143 -3.27 -3.49 -24.27
CA GLN A 143 -3.42 -2.25 -25.07
C GLN A 143 -4.71 -1.47 -24.74
N ARG A 144 -5.67 -2.11 -24.07
CA ARG A 144 -6.91 -1.45 -23.62
C ARG A 144 -6.69 -0.55 -22.41
N TYR A 145 -5.60 -0.73 -21.68
CA TYR A 145 -5.33 0.01 -20.46
C TYR A 145 -4.48 1.25 -20.75
N LYS A 146 -5.01 2.39 -20.35
CA LYS A 146 -4.36 3.69 -20.50
C LYS A 146 -4.18 4.33 -19.13
N ARG A 147 -2.98 4.78 -18.83
CA ARG A 147 -2.67 5.48 -17.59
C ARG A 147 -2.94 6.97 -17.76
N VAL A 148 -3.79 7.53 -16.91
CA VAL A 148 -4.09 8.98 -16.89
C VAL A 148 -3.65 9.56 -15.55
N VAL A 149 -2.86 10.63 -15.61
CA VAL A 149 -2.29 11.31 -14.45
C VAL A 149 -2.63 12.79 -14.52
N PHE A 150 -3.12 13.35 -13.42
CA PHE A 150 -3.38 14.79 -13.28
C PHE A 150 -2.98 15.23 -11.86
N ASN A 151 -2.47 16.45 -11.77
CA ASN A 151 -1.99 17.03 -10.51
C ASN A 151 -3.14 17.67 -9.71
N GLU A 152 -4.22 18.06 -10.38
CA GLU A 152 -5.39 18.72 -9.79
C GLU A 152 -6.69 18.23 -10.45
N ILE A 153 -7.79 18.32 -9.71
CA ILE A 153 -9.11 17.88 -10.19
C ILE A 153 -9.89 19.10 -10.74
N THR A 154 -9.32 19.77 -11.74
CA THR A 154 -9.99 20.80 -12.51
C THR A 154 -10.47 20.28 -13.86
N LYS A 155 -11.49 20.90 -14.45
CA LYS A 155 -12.05 20.49 -15.73
C LYS A 155 -11.01 20.48 -16.85
N ASN A 156 -10.15 21.51 -16.87
CA ASN A 156 -9.14 21.67 -17.92
C ASN A 156 -8.00 20.65 -17.76
N SER A 157 -7.47 20.50 -16.54
CA SER A 157 -6.41 19.54 -16.25
C SER A 157 -6.84 18.10 -16.56
N ILE A 158 -8.06 17.73 -16.21
CA ILE A 158 -8.59 16.39 -16.50
C ILE A 158 -8.74 16.19 -18.01
N LYS A 159 -9.33 17.13 -18.76
CA LYS A 159 -9.46 17.00 -20.21
C LYS A 159 -8.10 16.84 -20.88
N GLN A 160 -7.15 17.68 -20.55
CA GLN A 160 -5.78 17.61 -21.08
C GLN A 160 -5.10 16.27 -20.77
N ALA A 161 -5.29 15.74 -19.56
CA ALA A 161 -4.73 14.45 -19.17
C ALA A 161 -5.33 13.29 -19.97
N PHE A 162 -6.61 13.35 -20.32
CA PHE A 162 -7.27 12.32 -21.14
C PHE A 162 -6.93 12.40 -22.62
N GLU A 163 -6.49 13.55 -23.11
CA GLU A 163 -5.99 13.73 -24.48
C GLU A 163 -4.60 13.09 -24.65
N ASN A 164 -3.81 12.97 -23.60
CA ASN A 164 -2.44 12.45 -23.61
C ASN A 164 -2.26 11.31 -22.58
N PRO A 165 -2.96 10.19 -22.73
CA PRO A 165 -2.80 9.07 -21.83
C PRO A 165 -1.43 8.37 -22.03
N GLY A 166 -0.83 7.94 -20.93
CA GLY A 166 0.39 7.15 -20.94
C GLY A 166 0.14 5.68 -20.62
N GLU A 167 1.22 5.01 -20.20
CA GLU A 167 1.23 3.63 -19.75
C GLU A 167 1.55 3.55 -18.24
N VAL A 168 1.27 2.38 -17.64
CA VAL A 168 1.64 2.11 -16.25
C VAL A 168 3.17 2.04 -16.13
N ASN A 169 3.74 2.82 -15.22
CA ASN A 169 5.17 2.86 -14.98
C ASN A 169 5.60 1.70 -14.07
N LEU A 170 6.12 0.64 -14.67
CA LEU A 170 6.54 -0.58 -13.95
C LEU A 170 7.64 -0.31 -12.93
N ASN A 171 8.56 0.61 -13.16
CA ASN A 171 9.60 0.95 -12.19
C ASN A 171 9.00 1.52 -10.88
N ARG A 172 7.94 2.31 -10.99
CA ARG A 172 7.20 2.81 -9.82
C ARG A 172 6.43 1.70 -9.11
N VAL A 173 5.85 0.78 -9.87
CA VAL A 173 5.19 -0.41 -9.33
C VAL A 173 6.18 -1.27 -8.55
N GLU A 174 7.33 -1.58 -9.13
CA GLU A 174 8.40 -2.36 -8.50
C GLU A 174 8.94 -1.69 -7.24
N ALA A 175 9.11 -0.37 -7.27
CA ALA A 175 9.54 0.40 -6.10
C ALA A 175 8.52 0.32 -4.93
N GLN A 176 7.22 0.33 -5.25
CA GLN A 176 6.15 0.12 -4.25
C GLN A 176 6.15 -1.32 -3.75
N GLN A 177 6.27 -2.31 -4.63
CA GLN A 177 6.35 -3.72 -4.27
C GLN A 177 7.56 -4.02 -3.38
N ALA A 178 8.75 -3.53 -3.73
CA ALA A 178 9.95 -3.69 -2.92
C ALA A 178 9.77 -3.14 -1.50
N ARG A 179 9.18 -1.94 -1.37
CA ARG A 179 8.83 -1.38 -0.06
C ARG A 179 7.85 -2.27 0.69
N ARG A 180 6.79 -2.74 0.02
CA ARG A 180 5.77 -3.61 0.61
C ARG A 180 6.36 -4.93 1.09
N PHE A 181 7.28 -5.51 0.31
CA PHE A 181 7.99 -6.75 0.63
C PHE A 181 8.89 -6.56 1.84
N LEU A 182 9.68 -5.49 1.88
CA LEU A 182 10.53 -5.18 3.03
C LEU A 182 9.71 -5.01 4.31
N ASP A 183 8.61 -4.26 4.28
CA ASP A 183 7.76 -4.08 5.44
C ASP A 183 7.18 -5.41 5.93
N ARG A 184 6.80 -6.28 4.99
CA ARG A 184 6.28 -7.62 5.29
C ARG A 184 7.34 -8.54 5.90
N VAL A 185 8.50 -8.64 5.27
CA VAL A 185 9.60 -9.50 5.73
C VAL A 185 10.09 -9.05 7.11
N VAL A 186 10.38 -7.76 7.28
CA VAL A 186 10.81 -7.22 8.59
C VAL A 186 9.76 -7.50 9.66
N GLY A 187 8.48 -7.25 9.38
CA GLY A 187 7.41 -7.51 10.33
C GLY A 187 7.33 -8.98 10.75
N PHE A 188 7.41 -9.91 9.82
CA PHE A 188 7.32 -11.35 10.09
C PHE A 188 8.57 -11.94 10.75
N MET A 189 9.75 -11.39 10.49
CA MET A 189 11.00 -11.88 11.09
C MET A 189 11.28 -11.28 12.46
N VAL A 190 10.99 -9.99 12.65
CA VAL A 190 11.37 -9.28 13.89
C VAL A 190 10.28 -9.37 14.97
N SER A 191 8.98 -9.36 14.59
CA SER A 191 7.91 -9.46 15.59
C SER A 191 7.98 -10.69 16.49
N PRO A 192 8.32 -11.91 15.99
CA PRO A 192 8.51 -13.07 16.85
C PRO A 192 9.63 -12.92 17.89
N LEU A 193 10.71 -12.18 17.56
CA LEU A 193 11.79 -11.88 18.49
C LEU A 193 11.31 -10.98 19.63
N LEU A 194 10.44 -9.99 19.31
CA LEU A 194 9.80 -9.16 20.34
C LEU A 194 8.90 -9.98 21.26
N TRP A 195 8.19 -10.98 20.72
CA TRP A 195 7.33 -11.85 21.52
C TRP A 195 8.12 -12.73 22.48
N GLU A 196 9.29 -13.16 22.06
CA GLU A 196 10.19 -13.99 22.89
C GLU A 196 10.90 -13.16 23.97
N LYS A 197 11.41 -11.96 23.62
CA LYS A 197 12.30 -11.19 24.49
C LYS A 197 11.59 -10.12 25.33
N VAL A 198 10.45 -9.61 24.87
CA VAL A 198 9.77 -8.46 25.49
C VAL A 198 8.36 -8.83 25.94
N GLY A 199 7.48 -9.20 25.03
CA GLY A 199 6.10 -9.56 25.37
C GLY A 199 5.24 -9.86 24.14
N ARG A 200 4.23 -10.72 24.31
CA ARG A 200 3.31 -11.12 23.24
C ARG A 200 2.43 -9.95 22.78
N GLY A 201 2.08 -9.94 21.51
CA GLY A 201 1.19 -8.92 20.91
C GLY A 201 1.92 -7.67 20.41
N LEU A 202 3.24 -7.55 20.63
CA LEU A 202 4.04 -6.49 20.06
C LEU A 202 4.29 -6.74 18.57
N SER A 203 4.44 -5.67 17.80
CA SER A 203 4.83 -5.76 16.39
C SER A 203 6.01 -4.85 16.09
N ALA A 204 6.90 -5.33 15.22
CA ALA A 204 8.00 -4.55 14.68
C ALA A 204 7.71 -4.16 13.24
N GLY A 205 8.25 -3.02 12.82
CA GLY A 205 8.17 -2.54 11.45
C GLY A 205 9.09 -1.34 11.24
N ARG A 206 9.56 -1.15 10.00
CA ARG A 206 10.51 -0.07 9.66
C ARG A 206 10.01 1.31 10.09
N VAL A 207 8.75 1.62 9.81
CA VAL A 207 8.14 2.91 10.16
C VAL A 207 7.84 2.99 11.65
N GLN A 208 7.26 1.94 12.23
CA GLN A 208 6.89 1.89 13.66
C GLN A 208 8.10 2.09 14.57
N SER A 209 9.22 1.40 14.29
CA SER A 209 10.43 1.46 15.12
C SER A 209 11.03 2.87 15.12
N VAL A 210 11.05 3.54 13.97
CA VAL A 210 11.54 4.92 13.86
C VAL A 210 10.60 5.89 14.59
N ALA A 211 9.29 5.75 14.42
CA ALA A 211 8.31 6.60 15.09
C ALA A 211 8.42 6.49 16.63
N VAL A 212 8.52 5.26 17.16
CA VAL A 212 8.71 5.03 18.60
C VAL A 212 10.02 5.63 19.08
N LYS A 213 11.12 5.47 18.32
CA LYS A 213 12.41 6.08 18.66
C LYS A 213 12.30 7.60 18.79
N MET A 214 11.70 8.27 17.79
CA MET A 214 11.54 9.73 17.80
C MET A 214 10.69 10.20 19.01
N ILE A 215 9.62 9.48 19.34
CA ILE A 215 8.79 9.81 20.50
C ILE A 215 9.59 9.65 21.81
N VAL A 216 10.33 8.56 21.95
CA VAL A 216 11.14 8.30 23.14
C VAL A 216 12.27 9.33 23.29
N GLU A 217 12.93 9.71 22.21
CA GLU A 217 13.96 10.74 22.21
C GLU A 217 13.38 12.09 22.65
N ARG A 218 12.26 12.50 22.09
CA ARG A 218 11.55 13.73 22.49
C ARG A 218 11.12 13.70 23.96
N GLU A 219 10.58 12.59 24.42
CA GLU A 219 10.17 12.44 25.82
C GLU A 219 11.36 12.56 26.77
N ARG A 220 12.53 12.03 26.38
CA ARG A 220 13.78 12.20 27.17
C ARG A 220 14.22 13.66 27.22
N GLU A 221 14.15 14.40 26.10
CA GLU A 221 14.44 15.82 26.04
C GLU A 221 13.50 16.61 26.97
N ILE A 222 12.19 16.32 26.93
CA ILE A 222 11.19 16.96 27.79
C ILE A 222 11.49 16.71 29.27
N ARG A 223 11.85 15.48 29.63
CA ARG A 223 12.20 15.14 31.03
C ARG A 223 13.53 15.73 31.50
N ALA A 224 14.46 15.96 30.59
CA ALA A 224 15.75 16.58 30.88
C ALA A 224 15.70 18.11 30.83
N PHE A 225 14.60 18.69 30.37
CA PHE A 225 14.47 20.14 30.22
C PHE A 225 14.42 20.83 31.59
N ILE A 226 15.33 21.75 31.77
CA ILE A 226 15.38 22.66 32.93
C ILE A 226 14.85 24.01 32.47
N PRO A 227 13.71 24.51 33.02
CA PRO A 227 13.18 25.80 32.63
C PRO A 227 14.16 26.92 32.99
N GLU A 228 14.51 27.74 32.02
CA GLU A 228 15.27 28.96 32.21
C GLU A 228 14.33 30.15 32.02
N GLU A 229 14.36 31.09 32.98
CA GLU A 229 13.61 32.34 32.90
C GLU A 229 14.27 33.25 31.85
N TYR A 230 13.46 33.82 30.97
CA TYR A 230 13.93 34.83 30.01
C TYR A 230 12.88 35.93 29.87
N TRP A 231 13.34 37.09 29.43
CA TRP A 231 12.54 38.29 29.23
C TRP A 231 12.51 38.65 27.76
N THR A 232 11.33 38.95 27.24
CA THR A 232 11.15 39.59 25.93
C THR A 232 10.87 41.07 26.14
N LEU A 233 11.61 41.92 25.47
CA LEU A 233 11.35 43.36 25.43
C LEU A 233 10.76 43.70 24.05
N GLU A 234 9.55 44.20 24.07
CA GLU A 234 8.87 44.68 22.85
C GLU A 234 8.74 46.22 23.00
N ALA A 235 9.10 46.99 21.95
CA ALA A 235 8.92 48.41 21.91
C ALA A 235 8.14 48.79 20.65
N ASP A 236 6.99 49.42 20.85
CA ASP A 236 6.26 50.07 19.77
C ASP A 236 6.85 51.45 19.57
N LEU A 237 7.49 51.65 18.42
CA LEU A 237 8.10 52.93 18.06
C LEU A 237 7.16 53.71 17.15
N ASP A 238 6.70 54.86 17.62
CA ASP A 238 5.94 55.79 16.80
C ASP A 238 6.87 56.83 16.12
N CYS A 239 6.97 56.72 14.81
CA CYS A 239 7.74 57.68 13.98
C CYS A 239 6.86 58.86 13.58
N SER A 240 6.71 59.83 14.46
CA SER A 240 5.91 61.03 14.17
C SER A 240 6.52 62.01 13.14
N ASN A 241 7.78 61.77 12.71
CA ASN A 241 8.43 62.55 11.64
C ASN A 241 9.27 61.59 10.76
N GLY A 242 8.77 61.35 9.55
CA GLY A 242 9.37 60.45 8.57
C GLY A 242 10.74 60.94 8.04
N ARG A 243 11.81 60.65 8.74
CA ARG A 243 13.16 60.49 8.20
C ARG A 243 13.96 59.71 9.22
N MET A 244 14.11 58.41 9.00
CA MET A 244 15.29 57.72 9.54
C MET A 244 16.45 58.07 8.63
N ASP A 245 17.44 58.81 9.17
CA ASP A 245 18.74 58.88 8.55
C ASP A 245 19.41 57.50 8.67
N SER A 246 19.61 56.87 7.53
CA SER A 246 20.36 55.64 7.41
C SER A 246 21.86 55.88 7.61
N ASN A 247 22.31 56.00 8.84
CA ASN A 247 23.75 55.94 9.19
C ASN A 247 23.90 55.70 10.70
N SER A 248 24.05 54.45 11.04
CA SER A 248 24.86 54.00 12.19
C SER A 248 25.14 52.51 12.02
#